data_954d34906746c1e709629e9e9b16d9b3
#
_entry.id   954d34906746c1e709629e9e9b16d9b3
#
_cell.length_a   1.000
_cell.length_b   1.000
_cell.length_c   1.000
_cell.angle_alpha   90.00
_cell.angle_beta   90.00
_cell.angle_gamma   90.00
#
_symmetry.space_group_name_H-M   'P 1'
#
loop_
_entity.id
_entity.type
_entity.pdbx_description
1 polymer ?
#
loop_
_entity_poly.entity_id
_entity_poly.type
_entity_poly.pdbx_seq_one_letter_code
_entity_poly.pdbx_strand_id
1 'polypeptide(L)'
;WLLCNERGRVLAHRTFSGCNCAFLGEDGFARLMADSAESLLADAGINAADVASAMFALTGYGEIPGTEGSFPAALRAALPGCGQILIDNDAVAGWAGSLAAKPGINVVAGTGSVAYGRDPQRHGCRVGGWSLFFADEGSCSWVARQLITEFVKQSDGRRPRSAIYEEVR
;
A
#
# COMPACT_ATOMS: atom_id res chain seq x y z
N TRP A 1 -7.03 -7.42 -6.91
CA TRP A 1 -8.40 -6.92 -6.86
C TRP A 1 -9.35 -8.09 -6.56
N LEU A 2 -10.39 -7.81 -5.81
CA LEU A 2 -11.37 -8.78 -5.38
C LEU A 2 -12.77 -8.19 -5.57
N LEU A 3 -13.64 -8.94 -6.22
CA LEU A 3 -15.04 -8.59 -6.37
C LEU A 3 -15.91 -9.61 -5.60
N CYS A 4 -16.77 -9.13 -4.73
CA CYS A 4 -17.66 -9.95 -3.93
C CYS A 4 -19.11 -9.49 -4.10
N ASN A 5 -20.06 -10.40 -3.90
CA ASN A 5 -21.46 -10.02 -3.73
C ASN A 5 -21.73 -9.53 -2.28
N GLU A 6 -22.95 -9.07 -2.03
CA GLU A 6 -23.43 -8.59 -0.73
C GLU A 6 -23.31 -9.61 0.43
N ARG A 7 -23.22 -10.91 0.11
CA ARG A 7 -23.04 -12.01 1.08
C ARG A 7 -21.57 -12.38 1.30
N GLY A 8 -20.63 -11.60 0.72
CA GLY A 8 -19.20 -11.86 0.82
C GLY A 8 -18.69 -13.02 -0.06
N ARG A 9 -19.52 -13.59 -0.95
CA ARG A 9 -19.05 -14.59 -1.92
C ARG A 9 -18.22 -13.92 -2.99
N VAL A 10 -17.00 -14.41 -3.20
CA VAL A 10 -16.10 -13.94 -4.26
C VAL A 10 -16.70 -14.28 -5.63
N LEU A 11 -16.85 -13.28 -6.48
CA LEU A 11 -17.30 -13.39 -7.86
C LEU A 11 -16.12 -13.43 -8.83
N ALA A 12 -15.10 -12.59 -8.58
CA ALA A 12 -13.87 -12.56 -9.35
C ALA A 12 -12.69 -12.12 -8.48
N HIS A 13 -11.48 -12.57 -8.83
CA HIS A 13 -10.23 -12.17 -8.19
C HIS A 13 -9.11 -12.14 -9.22
N ARG A 14 -8.36 -11.02 -9.26
CA ARG A 14 -7.17 -10.88 -10.11
C ARG A 14 -6.05 -10.14 -9.40
N THR A 15 -4.83 -10.49 -9.74
CA THR A 15 -3.62 -9.75 -9.36
C THR A 15 -3.15 -8.96 -10.59
N PHE A 16 -2.89 -7.67 -10.39
CA PHE A 16 -2.37 -6.77 -11.39
C PHE A 16 -1.01 -6.22 -10.97
N SER A 17 -0.37 -5.46 -11.84
CA SER A 17 0.87 -4.76 -11.54
C SER A 17 0.69 -3.81 -10.35
N GLY A 18 1.77 -3.54 -9.61
CA GLY A 18 1.76 -2.56 -8.55
C GLY A 18 1.39 -1.15 -9.06
N CYS A 19 0.58 -0.44 -8.29
CA CYS A 19 0.05 0.88 -8.67
C CYS A 19 0.66 2.01 -7.83
N ASN A 20 1.96 1.98 -7.58
CA ASN A 20 2.58 3.12 -6.91
C ASN A 20 2.54 4.35 -7.83
N CYS A 21 1.77 5.31 -7.41
CA CYS A 21 1.42 6.50 -8.19
C CYS A 21 2.63 7.40 -8.49
N ALA A 22 3.63 7.41 -7.62
CA ALA A 22 4.86 8.17 -7.84
C ALA A 22 5.64 7.69 -9.07
N PHE A 23 5.48 6.41 -9.45
CA PHE A 23 6.19 5.84 -10.60
C PHE A 23 5.36 5.81 -11.88
N LEU A 24 4.03 5.72 -11.77
CA LEU A 24 3.16 5.59 -12.94
C LEU A 24 2.76 6.94 -13.55
N GLY A 25 2.77 8.00 -12.78
CA GLY A 25 2.13 9.26 -13.15
C GLY A 25 0.61 9.12 -13.29
N GLU A 26 -0.08 10.23 -13.54
CA GLU A 26 -1.55 10.28 -13.61
C GLU A 26 -2.12 9.43 -14.75
N ASP A 27 -1.57 9.54 -15.95
CA ASP A 27 -2.04 8.79 -17.12
C ASP A 27 -1.79 7.29 -17.00
N GLY A 28 -0.64 6.90 -16.43
CA GLY A 28 -0.32 5.50 -16.20
C GLY A 28 -1.24 4.87 -15.15
N PHE A 29 -1.54 5.60 -14.10
CA PHE A 29 -2.49 5.19 -13.07
C PHE A 29 -3.90 5.05 -13.64
N ALA A 30 -4.38 6.05 -14.38
CA ALA A 30 -5.72 6.01 -14.98
C ALA A 30 -5.92 4.81 -15.91
N ARG A 31 -4.93 4.54 -16.77
CA ARG A 31 -4.95 3.35 -17.66
C ARG A 31 -4.96 2.06 -16.88
N LEU A 32 -4.06 1.90 -15.90
CA LEU A 32 -4.02 0.70 -15.07
C LEU A 32 -5.35 0.45 -14.34
N MET A 33 -5.99 1.49 -13.82
CA MET A 33 -7.29 1.36 -13.15
C MET A 33 -8.39 0.95 -14.12
N ALA A 34 -8.44 1.56 -15.30
CA ALA A 34 -9.43 1.21 -16.34
C ALA A 34 -9.28 -0.25 -16.79
N ASP A 35 -8.08 -0.66 -17.20
CA ASP A 35 -7.79 -2.02 -17.67
C ASP A 35 -8.05 -3.07 -16.59
N SER A 36 -7.71 -2.76 -15.35
CA SER A 36 -7.93 -3.66 -14.20
C SER A 36 -9.41 -3.83 -13.87
N ALA A 37 -10.17 -2.73 -13.89
CA ALA A 37 -11.60 -2.74 -13.65
C ALA A 37 -12.32 -3.53 -14.77
N GLU A 38 -12.04 -3.23 -16.02
CA GLU A 38 -12.62 -3.91 -17.18
C GLU A 38 -12.38 -5.42 -17.10
N SER A 39 -11.13 -5.83 -16.87
CA SER A 39 -10.78 -7.25 -16.77
C SER A 39 -11.51 -7.97 -15.63
N LEU A 40 -11.61 -7.34 -14.45
CA LEU A 40 -12.27 -7.95 -13.28
C LEU A 40 -13.77 -8.06 -13.47
N LEU A 41 -14.40 -7.02 -14.04
CA LEU A 41 -15.83 -6.99 -14.32
C LEU A 41 -16.22 -8.02 -15.40
N ALA A 42 -15.39 -8.16 -16.43
CA ALA A 42 -15.57 -9.15 -17.48
C ALA A 42 -15.53 -10.58 -16.92
N ASP A 43 -14.59 -10.88 -16.01
CA ASP A 43 -14.51 -12.19 -15.34
C ASP A 43 -15.79 -12.52 -14.53
N ALA A 44 -16.42 -11.51 -13.96
CA ALA A 44 -17.65 -11.66 -13.18
C ALA A 44 -18.92 -11.62 -14.05
N GLY A 45 -18.82 -11.17 -15.30
CA GLY A 45 -19.95 -11.00 -16.21
C GLY A 45 -20.94 -9.91 -15.78
N ILE A 46 -20.43 -8.82 -15.16
CA ILE A 46 -21.22 -7.67 -14.69
C ILE A 46 -20.69 -6.36 -15.25
N ASN A 47 -21.49 -5.30 -15.13
CA ASN A 47 -21.08 -3.96 -15.51
C ASN A 47 -20.64 -3.13 -14.28
N ALA A 48 -19.91 -2.03 -14.51
CA ALA A 48 -19.50 -1.14 -13.44
C ALA A 48 -20.70 -0.54 -12.65
N ALA A 49 -21.82 -0.31 -13.30
CA ALA A 49 -23.04 0.17 -12.66
C ALA A 49 -23.71 -0.84 -11.71
N ASP A 50 -23.36 -2.12 -11.81
CA ASP A 50 -23.83 -3.17 -10.90
C ASP A 50 -23.02 -3.21 -9.60
N VAL A 51 -21.91 -2.46 -9.53
CA VAL A 51 -21.03 -2.39 -8.35
C VAL A 51 -21.61 -1.37 -7.36
N ALA A 52 -22.12 -1.84 -6.25
CA ALA A 52 -22.71 -0.96 -5.22
C ALA A 52 -21.65 -0.09 -4.53
N SER A 53 -20.47 -0.66 -4.24
CA SER A 53 -19.35 0.11 -3.67
C SER A 53 -18.00 -0.52 -4.03
N ALA A 54 -17.00 0.33 -4.14
CA ALA A 54 -15.61 -0.06 -4.33
C ALA A 54 -14.71 0.66 -3.32
N MET A 55 -13.73 -0.05 -2.76
CA MET A 55 -12.72 0.50 -1.86
C MET A 55 -11.34 0.34 -2.49
N PHE A 56 -10.62 1.43 -2.61
CA PHE A 56 -9.25 1.46 -3.12
C PHE A 56 -8.29 1.84 -2.00
N ALA A 57 -7.36 0.97 -1.68
CA ALA A 57 -6.27 1.21 -0.75
C ALA A 57 -5.00 1.46 -1.57
N LEU A 58 -4.57 2.72 -1.61
CA LEU A 58 -3.52 3.16 -2.52
C LEU A 58 -2.29 3.63 -1.75
N THR A 59 -1.14 3.03 -2.06
CA THR A 59 0.15 3.47 -1.52
C THR A 59 0.41 4.92 -1.89
N GLY A 60 0.69 5.76 -0.90
CA GLY A 60 1.00 7.17 -1.08
C GLY A 60 -0.21 8.10 -1.20
N TYR A 61 -1.45 7.58 -1.19
CA TYR A 61 -2.63 8.43 -1.17
C TYR A 61 -2.70 9.28 0.10
N GLY A 62 -2.91 10.58 -0.05
CA GLY A 62 -2.87 11.55 1.05
C GLY A 62 -1.46 11.90 1.56
N GLU A 63 -0.40 11.29 1.01
CA GLU A 63 0.99 11.55 1.36
C GLU A 63 1.73 12.28 0.24
N ILE A 64 1.39 11.96 -1.00
CA ILE A 64 1.97 12.57 -2.20
C ILE A 64 1.07 13.72 -2.62
N PRO A 65 1.59 14.97 -2.68
CA PRO A 65 0.80 16.13 -3.11
C PRO A 65 0.14 15.88 -4.49
N GLY A 66 -1.13 16.27 -4.63
CA GLY A 66 -1.88 16.15 -5.88
C GLY A 66 -2.67 14.83 -6.03
N THR A 67 -2.37 13.80 -5.25
CA THR A 67 -3.09 12.50 -5.32
C THR A 67 -4.56 12.62 -4.95
N GLU A 68 -4.92 13.57 -4.11
CA GLU A 68 -6.30 13.80 -3.66
C GLU A 68 -7.24 14.33 -4.75
N GLY A 69 -6.68 14.90 -5.83
CA GLY A 69 -7.43 15.45 -6.96
C GLY A 69 -7.59 14.46 -8.13
N SER A 70 -6.48 13.96 -8.67
CA SER A 70 -6.45 13.16 -9.89
C SER A 70 -6.94 11.72 -9.70
N PHE A 71 -6.60 11.07 -8.59
CA PHE A 71 -6.95 9.66 -8.36
C PHE A 71 -8.45 9.41 -8.23
N PRO A 72 -9.22 10.19 -7.45
CA PRO A 72 -10.67 10.02 -7.40
C PRO A 72 -11.34 10.16 -8.77
N ALA A 73 -10.83 11.04 -9.62
CA ALA A 73 -11.35 11.21 -10.98
C ALA A 73 -11.08 10.00 -11.87
N ALA A 74 -9.84 9.47 -11.83
CA ALA A 74 -9.44 8.28 -12.57
C ALA A 74 -10.25 7.04 -12.15
N LEU A 75 -10.48 6.85 -10.85
CA LEU A 75 -11.27 5.73 -10.34
C LEU A 75 -12.75 5.83 -10.70
N ARG A 76 -13.33 7.02 -10.68
CA ARG A 76 -14.69 7.23 -11.16
C ARG A 76 -14.83 6.97 -12.66
N ALA A 77 -13.81 7.31 -13.44
CA ALA A 77 -13.77 7.01 -14.87
C ALA A 77 -13.64 5.51 -15.16
N ALA A 78 -12.87 4.78 -14.35
CA ALA A 78 -12.68 3.33 -14.44
C ALA A 78 -13.93 2.52 -14.05
N LEU A 79 -14.77 3.05 -13.15
CA LEU A 79 -16.00 2.40 -12.67
C LEU A 79 -17.23 3.32 -12.85
N PRO A 80 -17.62 3.61 -14.10
CA PRO A 80 -18.75 4.51 -14.37
C PRO A 80 -20.05 3.89 -13.87
N GLY A 81 -20.81 4.67 -13.09
CA GLY A 81 -22.07 4.23 -12.48
C GLY A 81 -21.93 3.44 -11.20
N CYS A 82 -20.72 3.15 -10.71
CA CYS A 82 -20.52 2.57 -9.37
C CYS A 82 -21.18 3.44 -8.30
N GLY A 83 -21.91 2.80 -7.38
CA GLY A 83 -22.70 3.53 -6.37
C GLY A 83 -21.86 4.34 -5.40
N GLN A 84 -20.76 3.78 -4.91
CA GLN A 84 -19.84 4.47 -4.00
C GLN A 84 -18.39 4.08 -4.27
N ILE A 85 -17.50 5.05 -4.35
CA ILE A 85 -16.05 4.83 -4.42
C ILE A 85 -15.41 5.44 -3.18
N LEU A 86 -14.75 4.57 -2.40
CA LEU A 86 -13.98 4.92 -1.22
C LEU A 86 -12.49 4.78 -1.56
N ILE A 87 -11.69 5.72 -1.08
CA ILE A 87 -10.25 5.72 -1.28
C ILE A 87 -9.59 6.01 0.06
N ASP A 88 -8.55 5.25 0.38
CA ASP A 88 -7.75 5.51 1.56
C ASP A 88 -6.31 5.01 1.32
N ASN A 89 -5.42 5.28 2.26
CA ASN A 89 -4.05 4.78 2.24
C ASN A 89 -4.01 3.25 2.49
N ASP A 90 -3.02 2.57 1.95
CA ASP A 90 -2.82 1.13 2.11
C ASP A 90 -2.58 0.71 3.58
N ALA A 91 -1.95 1.58 4.40
CA ALA A 91 -1.80 1.34 5.83
C ALA A 91 -3.16 1.26 6.56
N VAL A 92 -4.16 2.03 6.11
CA VAL A 92 -5.54 1.98 6.64
C VAL A 92 -6.20 0.65 6.29
N ALA A 93 -6.02 0.18 5.05
CA ALA A 93 -6.52 -1.14 4.65
C ALA A 93 -5.82 -2.27 5.41
N GLY A 94 -4.51 -2.17 5.64
CA GLY A 94 -3.76 -3.10 6.47
C GLY A 94 -4.32 -3.19 7.90
N TRP A 95 -4.60 -2.05 8.52
CA TRP A 95 -5.26 -1.99 9.83
C TRP A 95 -6.66 -2.61 9.79
N ALA A 96 -7.48 -2.24 8.82
CA ALA A 96 -8.84 -2.75 8.71
C ALA A 96 -8.86 -4.28 8.49
N GLY A 97 -7.98 -4.79 7.64
CA GLY A 97 -7.88 -6.23 7.37
C GLY A 97 -7.36 -7.03 8.56
N SER A 98 -6.31 -6.56 9.24
CA SER A 98 -5.70 -7.28 10.37
C SER A 98 -6.55 -7.28 11.63
N LEU A 99 -7.30 -6.21 11.88
CA LEU A 99 -8.08 -6.02 13.11
C LEU A 99 -9.60 -6.06 12.89
N ALA A 100 -10.07 -6.43 11.68
CA ALA A 100 -11.48 -6.37 11.30
C ALA A 100 -12.10 -4.99 11.59
N ALA A 101 -11.35 -3.93 11.31
CA ALA A 101 -11.68 -2.53 11.56
C ALA A 101 -12.00 -2.17 13.04
N LYS A 102 -11.56 -3.01 13.98
CA LYS A 102 -11.68 -2.74 15.42
C LYS A 102 -10.56 -1.82 15.90
N PRO A 103 -10.78 -1.05 16.99
CA PRO A 103 -9.73 -0.25 17.59
C PRO A 103 -8.47 -1.06 17.90
N GLY A 104 -7.31 -0.48 17.61
CA GLY A 104 -6.01 -1.12 17.81
C GLY A 104 -4.99 -0.60 16.81
N ILE A 105 -3.79 -1.17 16.85
CA ILE A 105 -2.64 -0.75 16.05
C ILE A 105 -2.20 -1.92 15.17
N ASN A 106 -2.00 -1.64 13.89
CA ASN A 106 -1.35 -2.53 12.92
C ASN A 106 0.07 -2.00 12.65
N VAL A 107 1.05 -2.88 12.70
CA VAL A 107 2.45 -2.57 12.38
C VAL A 107 2.86 -3.42 11.19
N VAL A 108 3.36 -2.77 10.17
CA VAL A 108 3.95 -3.41 8.99
C VAL A 108 5.46 -3.17 9.05
N ALA A 109 6.25 -4.24 8.95
CA ALA A 109 7.70 -4.20 8.86
C ALA A 109 8.14 -5.17 7.76
N GLY A 110 8.24 -4.63 6.55
CA GLY A 110 8.66 -5.32 5.34
C GLY A 110 9.88 -4.63 4.73
N THR A 111 9.81 -4.23 3.47
CA THR A 111 10.84 -3.41 2.82
C THR A 111 11.00 -2.07 3.55
N GLY A 112 9.88 -1.39 3.86
CA GLY A 112 9.80 -0.25 4.78
C GLY A 112 9.09 -0.62 6.07
N SER A 113 8.85 0.36 6.96
CA SER A 113 8.04 0.14 8.16
C SER A 113 7.06 1.30 8.41
N VAL A 114 5.85 0.93 8.83
CA VAL A 114 4.79 1.88 9.18
C VAL A 114 3.88 1.28 10.24
N ALA A 115 3.44 2.09 11.18
CA ALA A 115 2.37 1.75 12.10
C ALA A 115 1.15 2.63 11.82
N TYR A 116 -0.02 2.03 11.82
CA TYR A 116 -1.29 2.75 11.76
C TYR A 116 -2.26 2.18 12.78
N GLY A 117 -2.98 3.05 13.46
CA GLY A 117 -3.98 2.63 14.43
C GLY A 117 -5.18 3.56 14.49
N ARG A 118 -6.27 3.04 15.03
CA ARG A 118 -7.46 3.83 15.39
C ARG A 118 -7.87 3.56 16.83
N ASP A 119 -8.30 4.59 17.51
CA ASP A 119 -8.89 4.52 18.84
C ASP A 119 -10.39 4.12 18.77
N PRO A 120 -11.06 3.89 19.93
CA PRO A 120 -12.50 3.61 19.97
C PRO A 120 -13.36 4.74 19.40
N GLN A 121 -12.90 5.98 19.39
CA GLN A 121 -13.57 7.16 18.83
C GLN A 121 -13.32 7.29 17.31
N ARG A 122 -12.58 6.33 16.72
CA ARG A 122 -12.21 6.26 15.29
C ARG A 122 -11.22 7.34 14.84
N HIS A 123 -10.51 8.01 15.75
CA HIS A 123 -9.38 8.85 15.37
C HIS A 123 -8.23 7.95 14.92
N GLY A 124 -7.73 8.22 13.72
CA GLY A 124 -6.60 7.50 13.14
C GLY A 124 -5.29 8.23 13.36
N CYS A 125 -4.22 7.48 13.59
CA CYS A 125 -2.87 8.01 13.64
C CYS A 125 -1.92 7.07 12.91
N ARG A 126 -1.02 7.66 12.10
CA ARG A 126 0.07 6.96 11.44
C ARG A 126 1.41 7.42 12.00
N VAL A 127 2.32 6.47 12.17
CA VAL A 127 3.71 6.70 12.60
C VAL A 127 4.65 5.90 11.70
N GLY A 128 5.73 6.52 11.27
CA GLY A 128 6.70 5.91 10.35
C GLY A 128 6.26 5.96 8.88
N GLY A 129 6.95 5.21 8.04
CA GLY A 129 6.67 5.15 6.59
C GLY A 129 7.08 6.41 5.83
N TRP A 130 8.09 7.13 6.29
CA TRP A 130 8.52 8.38 5.66
C TRP A 130 9.55 8.16 4.55
N SER A 131 10.49 7.24 4.72
CA SER A 131 11.52 6.98 3.72
C SER A 131 12.46 5.85 4.13
N LEU A 132 12.88 5.04 3.17
CA LEU A 132 13.93 4.04 3.31
C LEU A 132 15.30 4.63 3.70
N PHE A 133 15.52 5.92 3.46
CA PHE A 133 16.83 6.55 3.68
C PHE A 133 17.04 7.04 5.10
N PHE A 134 16.02 7.56 5.76
CA PHE A 134 16.16 8.23 7.07
C PHE A 134 15.09 7.88 8.10
N ALA A 135 14.20 6.94 7.75
CA ALA A 135 13.16 6.41 8.64
C ALA A 135 13.07 4.89 8.45
N ASP A 136 11.88 4.35 8.63
CA ASP A 136 11.54 2.94 8.45
C ASP A 136 12.32 2.01 9.39
N GLU A 137 12.52 2.43 10.63
CA GLU A 137 13.22 1.67 11.66
C GLU A 137 12.63 0.28 11.84
N GLY A 138 13.49 -0.73 11.93
CA GLY A 138 13.11 -2.13 12.05
C GLY A 138 12.68 -2.81 10.74
N SER A 139 12.65 -2.10 9.61
CA SER A 139 12.42 -2.68 8.29
C SER A 139 13.63 -3.45 7.75
N CYS A 140 13.42 -4.27 6.73
CA CYS A 140 14.51 -4.96 6.02
C CYS A 140 15.53 -3.96 5.44
N SER A 141 15.08 -2.84 4.88
CA SER A 141 15.96 -1.80 4.35
C SER A 141 16.77 -1.12 5.45
N TRP A 142 16.18 -0.88 6.60
CA TRP A 142 16.88 -0.33 7.75
C TRP A 142 17.96 -1.31 8.26
N VAL A 143 17.62 -2.59 8.42
CA VAL A 143 18.57 -3.64 8.84
C VAL A 143 19.72 -3.76 7.83
N ALA A 144 19.43 -3.81 6.53
CA ALA A 144 20.43 -3.87 5.47
C ALA A 144 21.38 -2.66 5.51
N ARG A 145 20.85 -1.46 5.73
CA ARG A 145 21.66 -0.25 5.88
C ARG A 145 22.57 -0.31 7.10
N GLN A 146 22.08 -0.80 8.25
CA GLN A 146 22.91 -1.01 9.44
C GLN A 146 24.03 -2.03 9.16
N LEU A 147 23.70 -3.13 8.51
CA LEU A 147 24.66 -4.16 8.12
C LEU A 147 25.79 -3.59 7.23
N ILE A 148 25.45 -2.88 6.17
CA ILE A 148 26.42 -2.26 5.27
C ILE A 148 27.25 -1.22 6.02
N THR A 149 26.63 -0.44 6.91
CA THR A 149 27.33 0.56 7.72
C THR A 149 28.38 -0.10 8.62
N GLU A 150 28.06 -1.19 9.28
CA GLU A 150 28.99 -1.94 10.11
C GLU A 150 30.10 -2.61 9.29
N PHE A 151 29.77 -3.19 8.12
CA PHE A 151 30.75 -3.76 7.20
C PHE A 151 31.79 -2.71 6.77
N VAL A 152 31.35 -1.51 6.36
CA VAL A 152 32.23 -0.42 5.94
C VAL A 152 33.16 0.02 7.08
N LYS A 153 32.62 0.19 8.30
CA LYS A 153 33.44 0.55 9.48
C LYS A 153 34.51 -0.50 9.81
N GLN A 154 34.19 -1.77 9.63
CA GLN A 154 35.13 -2.87 9.84
C GLN A 154 36.17 -2.95 8.71
N SER A 155 35.77 -2.63 7.49
CA SER A 155 36.67 -2.55 6.33
C SER A 155 37.71 -1.43 6.49
N ASP A 156 37.28 -0.28 7.01
CA ASP A 156 38.16 0.89 7.26
C ASP A 156 39.01 0.76 8.53
N GLY A 157 38.84 -0.29 9.33
CA GLY A 157 39.52 -0.44 10.62
C GLY A 157 38.98 0.43 11.76
N ARG A 158 37.84 1.10 11.55
CA ARG A 158 37.16 1.89 12.61
C ARG A 158 36.49 1.03 13.66
N ARG A 159 36.26 -0.24 13.35
CA ARG A 159 35.77 -1.29 14.26
C ARG A 159 36.53 -2.61 14.03
N PRO A 160 36.65 -3.46 15.05
CA PRO A 160 37.20 -4.80 14.87
C PRO A 160 36.32 -5.61 13.90
N ARG A 161 36.96 -6.44 13.07
CA ARG A 161 36.24 -7.37 12.19
C ARG A 161 35.49 -8.40 13.01
N SER A 162 34.27 -8.69 12.62
CA SER A 162 33.36 -9.68 13.22
C SER A 162 32.81 -10.61 12.13
N ALA A 163 31.94 -11.54 12.50
CA ALA A 163 31.26 -12.42 11.58
C ALA A 163 30.53 -11.65 10.45
N ILE A 164 30.00 -10.46 10.75
CA ILE A 164 29.38 -9.59 9.74
C ILE A 164 30.34 -9.28 8.58
N TYR A 165 31.61 -9.02 8.87
CA TYR A 165 32.60 -8.73 7.84
C TYR A 165 32.83 -9.91 6.91
N GLU A 166 32.89 -11.12 7.45
CA GLU A 166 33.15 -12.33 6.67
C GLU A 166 31.94 -12.75 5.83
N GLU A 167 30.72 -12.54 6.34
CA GLU A 167 29.49 -12.89 5.62
C GLU A 167 29.10 -11.90 4.49
N VAL A 168 29.51 -10.62 4.61
CA VAL A 168 29.15 -9.58 3.62
C VAL A 168 30.24 -9.40 2.56
N ARG A 169 31.50 -9.81 2.85
CA ARG A 169 32.63 -9.74 1.94
C ARG A 169 32.44 -10.64 0.70
#